data_6557d92b1b6036d99eec7178c03dda85
#
_entry.id   6557d92b1b6036d99eec7178c03dda85
#
_cell.length_a   1.000
_cell.length_b   1.000
_cell.length_c   1.000
_cell.angle_alpha   90.00
_cell.angle_beta   90.00
_cell.angle_gamma   90.00
#
_symmetry.space_group_name_H-M   'P 1'
#
loop_
_entity.id
_entity.type
_entity.pdbx_description
1 polymer ?
#
loop_
_entity_poly.entity_id
_entity_poly.type
_entity_poly.pdbx_seq_one_letter_code
_entity_poly.pdbx_strand_id
1 'polypeptide(L)'
;MKNIILLLLTFLLVECRETGSNDSSTQDIVKSSVSGKVYDYQRNIPVSNFPVKLFRQYSDFCGYMSCIKNEEIATAYSDQNGNYIINFNYIKDLTKKNYGYVIKVENYSNHIAENLQTTTINPGNNNTVNINAWEVVRLKIHLSILNNNYPPLYIATRLTTESGTFNNTAVNGNGEQDIELMAKPSWNMVLRFYYFLNNQIHFIDKQVNTNNDDFQNFNFTIDCALF
;
A
#
# COMPACT_ATOMS: atom_id res chain seq x y z
N MET A 1 33.89 -17.10 -88.90
CA MET A 1 33.03 -18.08 -88.33
C MET A 1 33.19 -17.97 -86.80
N LYS A 2 32.38 -17.20 -86.17
CA LYS A 2 32.40 -17.02 -84.72
C LYS A 2 30.97 -17.24 -84.21
N ASN A 3 30.74 -18.33 -83.46
CA ASN A 3 29.49 -18.61 -82.86
C ASN A 3 29.29 -17.71 -81.61
N ILE A 4 28.28 -16.87 -81.62
CA ILE A 4 27.85 -16.10 -80.47
C ILE A 4 26.77 -16.92 -79.84
N ILE A 5 27.08 -17.50 -78.67
CA ILE A 5 26.11 -18.14 -77.79
C ILE A 5 25.45 -17.04 -76.99
N LEU A 6 24.17 -16.79 -77.30
CA LEU A 6 23.32 -15.86 -76.56
C LEU A 6 22.80 -16.56 -75.31
N LEU A 7 23.41 -16.23 -74.19
CA LEU A 7 22.98 -16.78 -72.86
C LEU A 7 21.77 -15.94 -72.45
N LEU A 8 20.57 -16.56 -72.53
CA LEU A 8 19.31 -15.96 -72.08
C LEU A 8 19.23 -16.13 -70.58
N LEU A 9 19.60 -15.08 -69.87
CA LEU A 9 19.47 -15.05 -68.38
C LEU A 9 18.00 -14.74 -68.04
N THR A 10 17.23 -15.80 -67.81
CA THR A 10 15.86 -15.68 -67.27
C THR A 10 15.97 -15.29 -65.82
N PHE A 11 15.74 -14.03 -65.50
CA PHE A 11 15.50 -13.57 -64.15
C PHE A 11 14.15 -14.14 -63.69
N LEU A 12 14.20 -15.18 -62.87
CA LEU A 12 13.06 -15.62 -62.07
C LEU A 12 12.90 -14.57 -60.95
N LEU A 13 12.01 -13.60 -61.19
CA LEU A 13 11.45 -12.77 -60.13
C LEU A 13 10.61 -13.68 -59.26
N VAL A 14 11.22 -14.18 -58.21
CA VAL A 14 10.49 -14.71 -57.10
C VAL A 14 9.81 -13.52 -56.44
N GLU A 15 8.57 -13.25 -56.81
CA GLU A 15 7.69 -12.42 -56.00
C GLU A 15 7.57 -13.10 -54.64
N CYS A 16 8.33 -12.60 -53.69
CA CYS A 16 8.05 -12.85 -52.27
C CYS A 16 6.73 -12.15 -52.01
N ARG A 17 5.63 -12.88 -52.21
CA ARG A 17 4.32 -12.48 -51.71
C ARG A 17 4.49 -12.46 -50.21
N GLU A 18 4.75 -11.31 -49.64
CA GLU A 18 4.44 -11.07 -48.25
C GLU A 18 2.96 -11.36 -48.09
N THR A 19 2.64 -12.57 -47.68
CA THR A 19 1.40 -12.79 -47.00
C THR A 19 1.46 -11.95 -45.76
N GLY A 20 1.05 -10.71 -45.87
CA GLY A 20 0.72 -9.89 -44.75
C GLY A 20 -0.31 -10.66 -43.94
N SER A 21 0.17 -11.45 -43.01
CA SER A 21 -0.63 -11.81 -41.88
C SER A 21 -0.95 -10.49 -41.22
N ASN A 22 -2.08 -9.91 -41.58
CA ASN A 22 -2.78 -9.01 -40.69
C ASN A 22 -3.14 -9.84 -39.45
N ASP A 23 -2.12 -10.20 -38.66
CA ASP A 23 -2.26 -10.48 -37.28
C ASP A 23 -2.59 -9.14 -36.61
N SER A 24 -3.79 -8.64 -36.93
CA SER A 24 -4.51 -7.83 -35.97
C SER A 24 -4.69 -8.76 -34.78
N SER A 25 -3.68 -8.82 -33.89
CA SER A 25 -3.83 -9.41 -32.57
C SER A 25 -5.00 -8.66 -31.95
N THR A 26 -6.20 -9.17 -32.15
CA THR A 26 -7.38 -8.74 -31.42
C THR A 26 -7.01 -9.03 -29.99
N GLN A 27 -6.55 -7.99 -29.28
CA GLN A 27 -6.32 -8.10 -27.85
C GLN A 27 -7.60 -8.63 -27.23
N ASP A 28 -7.54 -9.80 -26.63
CA ASP A 28 -8.69 -10.40 -25.96
C ASP A 28 -9.13 -9.45 -24.83
N ILE A 29 -10.18 -8.69 -25.12
CA ILE A 29 -10.80 -7.78 -24.14
C ILE A 29 -11.81 -8.60 -23.33
N VAL A 30 -11.56 -8.74 -22.04
CA VAL A 30 -12.42 -9.47 -21.13
C VAL A 30 -13.06 -8.50 -20.13
N LYS A 31 -14.40 -8.38 -20.16
CA LYS A 31 -15.13 -7.59 -19.18
C LYS A 31 -14.95 -8.19 -17.79
N SER A 32 -14.58 -7.38 -16.83
CA SER A 32 -14.27 -7.78 -15.46
C SER A 32 -14.83 -6.76 -14.48
N SER A 33 -15.05 -7.19 -13.25
CA SER A 33 -15.44 -6.30 -12.17
C SER A 33 -14.71 -6.63 -10.88
N VAL A 34 -14.56 -5.63 -10.04
CA VAL A 34 -14.17 -5.76 -8.64
C VAL A 34 -15.18 -5.03 -7.80
N SER A 35 -15.72 -5.69 -6.81
CA SER A 35 -16.63 -5.08 -5.84
C SER A 35 -16.22 -5.51 -4.44
N GLY A 36 -16.74 -4.81 -3.43
CA GLY A 36 -16.49 -5.17 -2.05
C GLY A 36 -17.01 -4.12 -1.10
N LYS A 37 -16.60 -4.24 0.14
CA LYS A 37 -16.98 -3.33 1.21
C LYS A 37 -15.74 -2.78 1.90
N VAL A 38 -15.72 -1.48 2.14
CA VAL A 38 -14.77 -0.82 3.04
C VAL A 38 -15.44 -0.68 4.39
N TYR A 39 -14.81 -1.23 5.43
CA TYR A 39 -15.44 -1.37 6.73
C TYR A 39 -14.43 -1.18 7.86
N ASP A 40 -14.80 -0.41 8.87
CA ASP A 40 -14.07 -0.32 10.15
C ASP A 40 -14.58 -1.42 11.08
N TYR A 41 -13.84 -2.53 11.15
CA TYR A 41 -14.20 -3.66 12.02
C TYR A 41 -13.97 -3.37 13.51
N GLN A 42 -13.19 -2.35 13.84
CA GLN A 42 -12.97 -1.95 15.25
C GLN A 42 -14.20 -1.25 15.82
N ARG A 43 -14.81 -0.38 15.01
CA ARG A 43 -16.03 0.35 15.37
C ARG A 43 -17.32 -0.32 14.88
N ASN A 44 -17.19 -1.34 14.03
CA ASN A 44 -18.32 -2.03 13.39
C ASN A 44 -19.20 -1.10 12.54
N ILE A 45 -18.57 -0.24 11.73
CA ILE A 45 -19.24 0.73 10.87
C ILE A 45 -18.71 0.68 9.42
N PRO A 46 -19.56 0.99 8.42
CA PRO A 46 -19.09 1.18 7.06
C PRO A 46 -18.24 2.47 6.96
N VAL A 47 -17.22 2.44 6.10
CA VAL A 47 -16.41 3.60 5.78
C VAL A 47 -16.83 4.12 4.42
N SER A 48 -17.37 5.34 4.39
CA SER A 48 -17.81 6.02 3.16
C SER A 48 -16.71 6.89 2.57
N ASN A 49 -16.83 7.14 1.26
CA ASN A 49 -15.91 8.01 0.50
C ASN A 49 -14.43 7.60 0.58
N PHE A 50 -14.17 6.32 0.80
CA PHE A 50 -12.81 5.78 0.84
C PHE A 50 -12.36 5.37 -0.57
N PRO A 51 -11.19 5.83 -1.08
CA PRO A 51 -10.73 5.52 -2.42
C PRO A 51 -10.17 4.10 -2.51
N VAL A 52 -10.66 3.33 -3.48
CA VAL A 52 -10.17 2.01 -3.84
C VAL A 52 -9.64 2.07 -5.27
N LYS A 53 -8.37 1.73 -5.46
CA LYS A 53 -7.67 1.91 -6.73
C LYS A 53 -7.38 0.57 -7.41
N LEU A 54 -7.70 0.49 -8.69
CA LEU A 54 -7.32 -0.62 -9.56
C LEU A 54 -6.09 -0.23 -10.37
N PHE A 55 -5.06 -1.06 -10.30
CA PHE A 55 -3.84 -0.90 -11.06
C PHE A 55 -3.64 -2.04 -12.04
N ARG A 56 -3.09 -1.70 -13.20
CA ARG A 56 -2.42 -2.64 -14.08
C ARG A 56 -0.96 -2.77 -13.62
N GLN A 57 -0.51 -3.99 -13.42
CA GLN A 57 0.83 -4.30 -12.94
C GLN A 57 1.57 -5.17 -13.95
N TYR A 58 2.83 -4.86 -14.22
CA TYR A 58 3.70 -5.66 -15.07
C TYR A 58 5.17 -5.42 -14.73
N SER A 59 6.03 -6.38 -15.13
CA SER A 59 7.48 -6.21 -15.04
C SER A 59 7.99 -5.46 -16.24
N ASP A 60 8.88 -4.49 -16.00
CA ASP A 60 9.58 -3.73 -17.02
C ASP A 60 11.07 -3.65 -16.69
N PHE A 61 11.85 -3.18 -17.63
CA PHE A 61 13.29 -2.97 -17.44
C PHE A 61 13.53 -1.55 -16.92
N CYS A 62 14.20 -1.44 -15.77
CA CYS A 62 14.50 -0.18 -15.10
C CYS A 62 16.02 0.03 -15.01
N GLY A 63 16.67 0.15 -16.16
CA GLY A 63 18.12 0.33 -16.23
C GLY A 63 18.87 -0.99 -16.06
N TYR A 64 19.34 -1.31 -14.84
CA TYR A 64 20.16 -2.52 -14.59
C TYR A 64 19.37 -3.71 -14.07
N MET A 65 18.11 -3.53 -13.69
CA MET A 65 17.28 -4.58 -13.12
C MET A 65 15.83 -4.52 -13.60
N SER A 66 15.11 -5.62 -13.42
CA SER A 66 13.66 -5.64 -13.62
C SER A 66 12.98 -4.94 -12.45
N CYS A 67 12.00 -4.09 -12.74
CA CYS A 67 11.14 -3.45 -11.76
C CYS A 67 9.66 -3.74 -12.05
N ILE A 68 8.82 -3.58 -11.04
CA ILE A 68 7.37 -3.67 -11.18
C ILE A 68 6.82 -2.28 -11.47
N LYS A 69 6.15 -2.15 -12.62
CA LYS A 69 5.38 -0.96 -12.99
C LYS A 69 3.94 -1.13 -12.53
N ASN A 70 3.38 -0.03 -12.03
CA ASN A 70 1.97 0.06 -11.64
C ASN A 70 1.36 1.26 -12.35
N GLU A 71 0.28 1.01 -13.08
CA GLU A 71 -0.47 2.04 -13.80
C GLU A 71 -1.89 2.06 -13.26
N GLU A 72 -2.32 3.18 -12.72
CA GLU A 72 -3.69 3.35 -12.23
C GLU A 72 -4.67 3.32 -13.40
N ILE A 73 -5.65 2.42 -13.33
CA ILE A 73 -6.67 2.23 -14.36
C ILE A 73 -7.97 2.88 -13.95
N ALA A 74 -8.34 2.76 -12.68
CA ALA A 74 -9.57 3.31 -12.16
C ALA A 74 -9.49 3.50 -10.64
N THR A 75 -10.24 4.47 -10.16
CA THR A 75 -10.51 4.67 -8.74
C THR A 75 -12.02 4.70 -8.52
N ALA A 76 -12.52 3.95 -7.56
CA ALA A 76 -13.88 4.05 -7.06
C ALA A 76 -13.86 4.50 -5.60
N TYR A 77 -14.92 5.20 -5.20
CA TYR A 77 -15.12 5.60 -3.80
C TYR A 77 -16.24 4.76 -3.20
N SER A 78 -16.07 4.36 -1.95
CA SER A 78 -17.13 3.65 -1.24
C SER A 78 -18.34 4.56 -0.98
N ASP A 79 -19.52 3.99 -1.06
CA ASP A 79 -20.80 4.65 -0.76
C ASP A 79 -21.04 4.79 0.76
N GLN A 80 -22.20 5.31 1.16
CA GLN A 80 -22.59 5.46 2.56
C GLN A 80 -22.68 4.14 3.33
N ASN A 81 -22.86 3.02 2.63
CA ASN A 81 -22.87 1.67 3.19
C ASN A 81 -21.51 0.99 3.13
N GLY A 82 -20.48 1.71 2.68
CA GLY A 82 -19.13 1.23 2.48
C GLY A 82 -18.92 0.41 1.21
N ASN A 83 -19.95 0.22 0.35
CA ASN A 83 -19.81 -0.60 -0.85
C ASN A 83 -19.09 0.18 -1.95
N TYR A 84 -18.32 -0.53 -2.76
CA TYR A 84 -17.69 0.00 -3.97
C TYR A 84 -17.78 -1.01 -5.11
N ILE A 85 -17.69 -0.52 -6.35
CA ILE A 85 -17.59 -1.33 -7.55
C ILE A 85 -16.70 -0.63 -8.59
N ILE A 86 -15.82 -1.39 -9.23
CA ILE A 86 -15.00 -0.99 -10.37
C ILE A 86 -15.29 -1.94 -11.52
N ASN A 87 -15.86 -1.42 -12.61
CA ASN A 87 -16.03 -2.16 -13.85
C ASN A 87 -14.91 -1.77 -14.81
N PHE A 88 -14.25 -2.73 -15.43
CA PHE A 88 -13.13 -2.46 -16.32
C PHE A 88 -13.01 -3.53 -17.41
N ASN A 89 -12.29 -3.17 -18.46
CA ASN A 89 -11.89 -4.10 -19.49
C ASN A 89 -10.49 -4.65 -19.16
N TYR A 90 -10.43 -5.96 -18.92
CA TYR A 90 -9.15 -6.64 -18.81
C TYR A 90 -8.59 -6.83 -20.21
N ILE A 91 -7.41 -6.26 -20.46
CA ILE A 91 -6.70 -6.37 -21.72
C ILE A 91 -5.45 -7.20 -21.43
N LYS A 92 -5.30 -8.35 -22.07
CA LYS A 92 -4.13 -9.21 -21.92
C LYS A 92 -3.00 -8.72 -22.81
N ASP A 93 -1.87 -8.34 -22.21
CA ASP A 93 -0.65 -8.00 -22.94
C ASP A 93 0.38 -9.12 -22.78
N LEU A 94 0.51 -9.93 -23.84
CA LEU A 94 1.44 -11.07 -23.86
C LEU A 94 2.91 -10.64 -23.98
N THR A 95 3.17 -9.38 -24.33
CA THR A 95 4.54 -8.84 -24.44
C THR A 95 5.15 -8.51 -23.07
N LYS A 96 4.31 -8.36 -22.05
CA LYS A 96 4.73 -8.00 -20.69
C LYS A 96 4.83 -9.23 -19.79
N LYS A 97 5.88 -9.30 -18.99
CA LYS A 97 6.04 -10.34 -17.95
C LYS A 97 5.28 -9.94 -16.69
N ASN A 98 4.77 -10.94 -15.96
CA ASN A 98 4.03 -10.74 -14.69
C ASN A 98 2.88 -9.73 -14.85
N TYR A 99 2.19 -9.79 -16.00
CA TYR A 99 1.12 -8.87 -16.31
C TYR A 99 -0.17 -9.29 -15.61
N GLY A 100 -0.80 -8.34 -14.95
CA GLY A 100 -2.05 -8.57 -14.24
C GLY A 100 -2.70 -7.28 -13.75
N TYR A 101 -3.80 -7.44 -13.05
CA TYR A 101 -4.53 -6.34 -12.42
C TYR A 101 -4.61 -6.59 -10.92
N VAL A 102 -4.49 -5.53 -10.15
CA VAL A 102 -4.43 -5.60 -8.69
C VAL A 102 -5.21 -4.45 -8.06
N ILE A 103 -5.85 -4.73 -6.94
CA ILE A 103 -6.37 -3.68 -6.07
C ILE A 103 -5.28 -3.26 -5.11
N LYS A 104 -5.10 -1.95 -4.98
CA LYS A 104 -4.29 -1.33 -3.94
C LYS A 104 -5.13 -0.34 -3.16
N VAL A 105 -4.89 -0.33 -1.86
CA VAL A 105 -5.46 0.64 -0.96
C VAL A 105 -4.34 1.36 -0.23
N GLU A 106 -4.54 2.63 0.05
CA GLU A 106 -3.63 3.49 0.80
C GLU A 106 -4.38 4.08 1.98
N ASN A 107 -3.65 4.56 2.97
CA ASN A 107 -4.27 5.32 4.04
C ASN A 107 -4.95 6.57 3.47
N TYR A 108 -6.13 6.87 3.94
CA TYR A 108 -6.89 8.01 3.44
C TYR A 108 -7.56 8.77 4.57
N SER A 109 -7.34 10.10 4.63
CA SER A 109 -7.81 10.94 5.72
C SER A 109 -7.30 10.38 7.08
N ASN A 110 -8.20 10.14 8.03
CA ASN A 110 -7.89 9.53 9.33
C ASN A 110 -8.01 8.00 9.33
N HIS A 111 -8.23 7.37 8.16
CA HIS A 111 -8.39 5.93 8.05
C HIS A 111 -7.08 5.25 7.63
N ILE A 112 -6.76 4.19 8.32
CA ILE A 112 -5.62 3.31 8.03
C ILE A 112 -6.16 2.02 7.44
N ALA A 113 -5.72 1.69 6.23
CA ALA A 113 -6.04 0.42 5.59
C ALA A 113 -5.09 -0.68 6.09
N GLU A 114 -5.63 -1.72 6.72
CA GLU A 114 -4.79 -2.83 7.24
C GLU A 114 -4.18 -3.67 6.12
N ASN A 115 -4.91 -3.87 5.04
CA ASN A 115 -4.45 -4.68 3.93
C ASN A 115 -3.83 -3.80 2.84
N LEU A 116 -2.65 -3.26 3.11
CA LEU A 116 -1.81 -2.60 2.09
C LEU A 116 -1.31 -3.59 1.02
N GLN A 117 -1.65 -4.89 1.16
CA GLN A 117 -1.24 -5.92 0.23
C GLN A 117 -2.04 -5.81 -1.07
N THR A 118 -1.29 -5.98 -2.14
CA THR A 118 -1.82 -6.02 -3.49
C THR A 118 -2.68 -7.26 -3.68
N THR A 119 -3.99 -7.09 -3.91
CA THR A 119 -4.88 -8.22 -4.21
C THR A 119 -4.98 -8.43 -5.72
N THR A 120 -4.57 -9.59 -6.18
CA THR A 120 -4.65 -9.96 -7.61
C THR A 120 -6.10 -10.17 -8.04
N ILE A 121 -6.45 -9.64 -9.20
CA ILE A 121 -7.77 -9.73 -9.80
C ILE A 121 -7.77 -10.77 -10.91
N ASN A 122 -8.74 -11.68 -10.88
CA ASN A 122 -8.94 -12.69 -11.90
C ASN A 122 -9.75 -12.12 -13.06
N PRO A 123 -9.23 -12.14 -14.29
CA PRO A 123 -9.94 -11.61 -15.45
C PRO A 123 -11.20 -12.42 -15.77
N GLY A 124 -12.22 -11.76 -16.28
CA GLY A 124 -13.48 -12.38 -16.69
C GLY A 124 -14.41 -12.77 -15.54
N ASN A 125 -14.03 -12.49 -14.29
CA ASN A 125 -14.80 -12.82 -13.12
C ASN A 125 -15.30 -11.56 -12.39
N ASN A 126 -16.33 -11.76 -11.57
CA ASN A 126 -16.72 -10.81 -10.54
C ASN A 126 -15.84 -11.08 -9.31
N ASN A 127 -14.87 -10.20 -9.07
CA ASN A 127 -13.97 -10.31 -7.95
C ASN A 127 -14.55 -9.60 -6.73
N THR A 128 -14.37 -10.18 -5.54
CA THR A 128 -14.77 -9.55 -4.28
C THR A 128 -13.53 -9.26 -3.43
N VAL A 129 -13.31 -7.99 -3.07
CA VAL A 129 -12.21 -7.55 -2.23
C VAL A 129 -12.76 -6.66 -1.13
N ASN A 130 -12.83 -7.17 0.09
CA ASN A 130 -13.20 -6.39 1.27
C ASN A 130 -11.98 -5.73 1.89
N ILE A 131 -12.14 -4.50 2.33
CA ILE A 131 -11.07 -3.66 2.86
C ILE A 131 -11.39 -3.33 4.31
N ASN A 132 -10.46 -3.62 5.21
CA ASN A 132 -10.52 -3.14 6.58
C ASN A 132 -9.78 -1.79 6.66
N ALA A 133 -10.55 -0.72 6.93
CA ALA A 133 -10.02 0.63 7.06
C ALA A 133 -10.55 1.23 8.36
N TRP A 134 -9.74 1.22 9.42
CA TRP A 134 -10.14 1.78 10.71
C TRP A 134 -9.67 3.22 10.87
N GLU A 135 -10.51 4.03 11.50
CA GLU A 135 -10.19 5.41 11.82
C GLU A 135 -9.33 5.48 13.09
N VAL A 136 -8.28 6.30 13.07
CA VAL A 136 -7.39 6.48 14.22
C VAL A 136 -8.11 7.13 15.40
N VAL A 137 -7.73 6.73 16.61
CA VAL A 137 -8.03 7.45 17.86
C VAL A 137 -6.81 8.25 18.28
N ARG A 138 -7.00 9.27 19.10
CA ARG A 138 -5.95 10.17 19.59
C ARG A 138 -5.69 9.93 21.06
N LEU A 139 -4.44 9.65 21.40
CA LEU A 139 -3.98 9.52 22.77
C LEU A 139 -3.44 10.87 23.22
N LYS A 140 -4.10 11.51 24.18
CA LYS A 140 -3.57 12.65 24.92
C LYS A 140 -2.80 12.14 26.10
N ILE A 141 -1.49 12.34 26.09
CA ILE A 141 -0.59 11.72 27.07
C ILE A 141 0.06 12.85 27.86
N HIS A 142 -0.20 12.83 29.17
CA HIS A 142 0.51 13.68 30.13
C HIS A 142 1.72 12.90 30.69
N LEU A 143 2.90 13.47 30.51
CA LEU A 143 4.18 12.86 30.87
C LEU A 143 4.87 13.64 31.97
N SER A 144 5.28 12.99 33.04
CA SER A 144 6.26 13.49 33.99
C SER A 144 7.61 12.83 33.70
N ILE A 145 8.55 13.56 33.13
CA ILE A 145 9.82 13.05 32.63
C ILE A 145 10.94 13.36 33.63
N LEU A 146 11.64 12.31 34.06
CA LEU A 146 12.77 12.40 34.98
C LEU A 146 14.04 11.90 34.30
N ASN A 147 15.18 12.50 34.67
CA ASN A 147 16.53 12.06 34.28
C ASN A 147 16.74 11.90 32.75
N ASN A 148 16.11 12.75 31.93
CA ASN A 148 16.32 12.76 30.49
C ASN A 148 17.68 13.42 30.17
N ASN A 149 18.75 12.66 30.33
CA ASN A 149 20.11 13.09 30.12
C ASN A 149 20.59 12.96 28.68
N TYR A 150 19.80 12.29 27.83
CA TYR A 150 20.13 12.01 26.43
C TYR A 150 18.96 12.42 25.49
N PRO A 151 18.60 13.71 25.48
CA PRO A 151 17.52 14.17 24.60
C PRO A 151 17.89 14.05 23.11
N PRO A 152 16.89 13.85 22.20
CA PRO A 152 15.46 13.79 22.52
C PRO A 152 15.01 12.41 23.05
N LEU A 153 14.03 12.42 23.96
CA LEU A 153 13.25 11.23 24.29
C LEU A 153 12.18 11.07 23.23
N TYR A 154 12.23 9.98 22.49
CA TYR A 154 11.23 9.61 21.48
C TYR A 154 10.10 8.80 22.13
N ILE A 155 8.87 9.07 21.70
CA ILE A 155 7.68 8.34 22.15
C ILE A 155 6.96 7.82 20.91
N ALA A 156 6.75 6.51 20.82
CA ALA A 156 6.15 5.88 19.67
C ALA A 156 5.00 4.96 20.06
N THR A 157 3.89 5.05 19.30
CA THR A 157 2.86 4.01 19.32
C THR A 157 3.28 2.86 18.41
N ARG A 158 3.05 1.62 18.87
CA ARG A 158 3.35 0.38 18.16
C ARG A 158 2.18 -0.58 18.33
N LEU A 159 1.85 -1.34 17.29
CA LEU A 159 0.75 -2.31 17.36
C LEU A 159 1.09 -3.49 18.28
N THR A 160 2.36 -3.89 18.30
CA THR A 160 2.90 -4.91 19.20
C THR A 160 4.34 -4.55 19.61
N THR A 161 4.94 -5.26 20.54
CA THR A 161 6.35 -5.09 20.92
C THR A 161 7.32 -5.33 19.75
N GLU A 162 6.93 -6.17 18.79
CA GLU A 162 7.75 -6.55 17.63
C GLU A 162 7.45 -5.70 16.39
N SER A 163 6.29 -5.01 16.33
CA SER A 163 5.91 -4.19 15.18
C SER A 163 6.74 -2.91 15.11
N GLY A 164 6.85 -2.37 13.90
CA GLY A 164 7.43 -1.04 13.67
C GLY A 164 6.62 0.08 14.34
N THR A 165 7.17 1.27 14.31
CA THR A 165 6.50 2.50 14.77
C THR A 165 5.27 2.79 13.90
N PHE A 166 4.14 3.02 14.54
CA PHE A 166 2.92 3.45 13.88
C PHE A 166 2.84 4.98 13.81
N ASN A 167 3.05 5.64 14.97
CA ASN A 167 3.08 7.10 15.08
C ASN A 167 4.12 7.48 16.13
N ASN A 168 4.79 8.61 16.00
CA ASN A 168 5.81 9.03 16.96
C ASN A 168 5.87 10.54 17.16
N THR A 169 6.47 10.92 18.27
CA THR A 169 6.87 12.28 18.62
C THR A 169 8.15 12.26 19.45
N ALA A 170 8.69 13.43 19.77
CA ALA A 170 9.87 13.55 20.61
C ALA A 170 9.77 14.76 21.55
N VAL A 171 10.37 14.62 22.74
CA VAL A 171 10.47 15.69 23.75
C VAL A 171 11.91 15.87 24.20
N ASN A 172 12.31 17.11 24.48
CA ASN A 172 13.72 17.45 24.74
C ASN A 172 14.05 17.74 26.21
N GLY A 173 13.06 17.83 27.09
CA GLY A 173 13.26 18.27 28.47
C GLY A 173 12.87 17.24 29.50
N ASN A 174 13.17 17.58 30.76
CA ASN A 174 12.59 16.98 31.96
C ASN A 174 11.34 17.75 32.36
N GLY A 175 10.54 17.19 33.28
CA GLY A 175 9.34 17.79 33.84
C GLY A 175 8.07 17.39 33.07
N GLU A 176 7.03 18.20 33.24
CA GLU A 176 5.71 17.92 32.69
C GLU A 176 5.63 18.26 31.21
N GLN A 177 5.09 17.32 30.42
CA GLN A 177 4.92 17.45 28.98
C GLN A 177 3.57 16.88 28.57
N ASP A 178 2.84 17.58 27.69
CA ASP A 178 1.62 17.07 27.05
C ASP A 178 1.92 16.77 25.60
N ILE A 179 1.59 15.56 25.17
CA ILE A 179 1.77 15.12 23.79
C ILE A 179 0.49 14.48 23.26
N GLU A 180 0.36 14.43 21.94
CA GLU A 180 -0.71 13.72 21.26
C GLU A 180 -0.13 12.73 20.26
N LEU A 181 -0.64 11.49 20.28
CA LEU A 181 -0.25 10.41 19.36
C LEU A 181 -1.49 9.75 18.78
N MET A 182 -1.37 9.27 17.54
CA MET A 182 -2.39 8.44 16.91
C MET A 182 -2.24 6.98 17.34
N ALA A 183 -3.39 6.29 17.44
CA ALA A 183 -3.45 4.90 17.84
C ALA A 183 -4.55 4.14 17.09
N LYS A 184 -4.47 2.81 17.08
CA LYS A 184 -5.54 1.94 16.60
C LYS A 184 -6.64 1.84 17.66
N PRO A 185 -7.93 1.98 17.31
CA PRO A 185 -9.04 1.84 18.26
C PRO A 185 -9.20 0.39 18.74
N SER A 186 -9.76 0.20 19.93
CA SER A 186 -10.05 -1.12 20.54
C SER A 186 -8.92 -2.12 20.42
N TRP A 187 -7.69 -1.68 20.71
CA TRP A 187 -6.48 -2.47 20.52
C TRP A 187 -5.55 -2.41 21.73
N ASN A 188 -4.88 -3.53 22.01
CA ASN A 188 -3.81 -3.55 23.00
C ASN A 188 -2.50 -3.12 22.32
N MET A 189 -2.09 -1.87 22.54
CA MET A 189 -0.93 -1.24 21.94
C MET A 189 0.24 -1.12 22.90
N VAL A 190 1.39 -0.83 22.36
CA VAL A 190 2.61 -0.51 23.09
C VAL A 190 2.98 0.96 22.86
N LEU A 191 3.19 1.69 23.94
CA LEU A 191 3.91 2.95 23.93
C LEU A 191 5.37 2.66 24.26
N ARG A 192 6.26 2.90 23.29
CA ARG A 192 7.70 2.81 23.49
C ARG A 192 8.27 4.18 23.74
N PHE A 193 8.97 4.34 24.86
CA PHE A 193 9.78 5.51 25.20
C PHE A 193 11.23 5.11 24.99
N TYR A 194 12.00 5.89 24.17
CA TYR A 194 13.36 5.50 23.83
C TYR A 194 14.25 6.69 23.49
N TYR A 195 15.56 6.50 23.68
CA TYR A 195 16.59 7.41 23.20
C TYR A 195 17.75 6.62 22.59
N PHE A 196 18.63 7.32 21.89
CA PHE A 196 19.85 6.75 21.34
C PHE A 196 21.08 7.17 22.14
N LEU A 197 21.89 6.19 22.54
CA LEU A 197 23.18 6.41 23.17
C LEU A 197 24.21 5.47 22.54
N ASN A 198 25.32 6.01 22.03
CA ASN A 198 26.37 5.25 21.36
C ASN A 198 25.87 4.31 20.26
N ASN A 199 24.92 4.79 19.42
CA ASN A 199 24.25 4.04 18.38
C ASN A 199 23.42 2.84 18.88
N GLN A 200 23.11 2.78 20.15
CA GLN A 200 22.22 1.79 20.75
C GLN A 200 20.91 2.45 21.17
N ILE A 201 19.83 1.68 21.05
CA ILE A 201 18.49 2.11 21.51
C ILE A 201 18.31 1.64 22.95
N HIS A 202 18.05 2.59 23.83
CA HIS A 202 17.63 2.36 25.19
C HIS A 202 16.14 2.64 25.28
N PHE A 203 15.32 1.74 25.82
CA PHE A 203 13.88 1.91 25.80
C PHE A 203 13.14 1.24 26.97
N ILE A 204 11.95 1.75 27.22
CA ILE A 204 10.94 1.10 28.07
C ILE A 204 9.60 1.04 27.32
N ASP A 205 8.90 -0.08 27.43
CA ASP A 205 7.59 -0.29 26.84
C ASP A 205 6.49 -0.24 27.90
N LYS A 206 5.40 0.47 27.61
CA LYS A 206 4.17 0.53 28.40
C LYS A 206 3.01 0.00 27.58
N GLN A 207 2.27 -0.97 28.13
CA GLN A 207 1.05 -1.46 27.51
C GLN A 207 -0.07 -0.43 27.67
N VAL A 208 -0.83 -0.21 26.60
CA VAL A 208 -1.97 0.70 26.55
C VAL A 208 -3.13 0.02 25.84
N ASN A 209 -4.26 -0.07 26.52
CA ASN A 209 -5.49 -0.55 25.92
C ASN A 209 -6.30 0.64 25.44
N THR A 210 -6.52 0.72 24.13
CA THR A 210 -7.38 1.74 23.54
C THR A 210 -8.82 1.24 23.47
N ASN A 211 -9.76 2.17 23.46
CA ASN A 211 -11.17 1.93 23.16
C ASN A 211 -11.57 2.63 21.84
N ASN A 212 -12.85 2.84 21.58
CA ASN A 212 -13.35 3.50 20.37
C ASN A 212 -13.58 5.00 20.53
N ASP A 213 -13.24 5.59 21.68
CA ASP A 213 -13.38 7.04 21.87
C ASP A 213 -12.34 7.79 21.04
N ASP A 214 -12.73 8.87 20.40
CA ASP A 214 -11.84 9.67 19.54
C ASP A 214 -10.64 10.23 20.30
N PHE A 215 -10.81 10.52 21.60
CA PHE A 215 -9.76 11.00 22.48
C PHE A 215 -9.68 10.18 23.75
N GLN A 216 -8.47 9.76 24.12
CA GLN A 216 -8.21 8.99 25.33
C GLN A 216 -7.05 9.60 26.10
N ASN A 217 -7.18 9.72 27.42
CA ASN A 217 -6.18 10.37 28.27
C ASN A 217 -5.36 9.32 29.01
N PHE A 218 -4.05 9.50 29.01
CA PHE A 218 -3.10 8.65 29.72
C PHE A 218 -2.09 9.51 30.48
N ASN A 219 -1.65 9.03 31.67
CA ASN A 219 -0.63 9.67 32.46
C ASN A 219 0.51 8.70 32.71
N PHE A 220 1.75 9.13 32.46
CA PHE A 220 2.93 8.32 32.71
C PHE A 220 4.03 9.14 33.40
N THR A 221 4.68 8.52 34.37
CA THR A 221 5.97 8.97 34.87
C THR A 221 7.06 8.12 34.21
N ILE A 222 7.99 8.75 33.55
CA ILE A 222 9.07 8.11 32.80
C ILE A 222 10.39 8.56 33.39
N ASP A 223 11.09 7.64 34.05
CA ASP A 223 12.46 7.87 34.53
C ASP A 223 13.44 7.28 33.50
N CYS A 224 14.13 8.16 32.77
CA CYS A 224 15.07 7.74 31.72
C CYS A 224 16.35 7.10 32.28
N ALA A 225 16.60 7.14 33.58
CA ALA A 225 17.70 6.40 34.19
C ALA A 225 17.42 4.89 34.30
N LEU A 226 16.17 4.45 34.04
CA LEU A 226 15.77 3.05 34.12
C LEU A 226 15.80 2.32 32.75
N PHE A 227 16.28 2.95 31.68
CA PHE A 227 16.28 2.41 30.31
C PHE A 227 17.52 1.56 30.05
#